data_ca112164b3bbef7f68d505199f445a9a
#
_entry.id   ca112164b3bbef7f68d505199f445a9a
#
_cell.length_a   1.000
_cell.length_b   1.000
_cell.length_c   1.000
_cell.angle_alpha   90.00
_cell.angle_beta   90.00
_cell.angle_gamma   90.00
#
_symmetry.space_group_name_H-M   'P 1'
#
loop_
_entity.id
_entity.type
_entity.pdbx_description
1 polymer ?
#
loop_
_entity_poly.entity_id
_entity_poly.type
_entity_poly.pdbx_seq_one_letter_code
_entity_poly.pdbx_strand_id
1 'polypeptide(L)'
;MSNIYQHIIQKWSFLSTKKIFLACSGGVDSMMLLSVFIKAKWDVEVLHVNYNLRGKDSIDDELLVKETCLNNKIPFHLKNIQLQPILDKKGGNLQEIARLIRYDFFNEKKILSSDNYIALGHHQDDQIETFFMHIARKSGIMGMACMKENNNRFIRPLLPFSKNEIIQFAKENNISWREDYSNKTNKYSRNILRNILIPEITNSLPEVTESVLFLIQKFQETQLELESKISPSVKDIQSNSTLSFSVYDSLSSFEKNELFRQLEQKAGLQSEVEKLRSAQKGKKVELSTNSFQFTSIIREEDNFVFTKESTTYNSIQNLRIEVIDHLPSTFSKEIIYLDSKKIKGELKLRKWEIGDRMRPMGMKGSKLLSDIIKDAKTPSHLKKDILIVEDEEKILWCVGIKISTEAIANDNTEKIIKVSLI
;
A
#
# COMPACT_ATOMS: atom_id res chain seq x y z
N MET A 1 29.52 5.25 30.35
CA MET A 1 28.21 4.82 29.75
C MET A 1 28.56 4.16 28.44
N SER A 2 28.02 2.98 28.16
CA SER A 2 28.38 2.25 26.94
C SER A 2 27.94 3.02 25.70
N ASN A 3 28.68 2.85 24.62
CA ASN A 3 28.46 3.49 23.33
C ASN A 3 26.99 3.27 22.79
N ILE A 4 26.36 2.10 23.10
CA ILE A 4 25.03 1.74 22.65
C ILE A 4 23.96 2.70 23.17
N TYR A 5 23.93 2.99 24.48
CA TYR A 5 22.94 3.90 25.06
C TYR A 5 23.00 5.29 24.41
N GLN A 6 24.20 5.85 24.34
CA GLN A 6 24.41 7.18 23.74
C GLN A 6 24.00 7.20 22.26
N HIS A 7 24.39 6.19 21.50
CA HIS A 7 24.02 6.07 20.09
C HIS A 7 22.50 6.07 19.91
N ILE A 8 21.78 5.23 20.68
CA ILE A 8 20.30 5.16 20.56
C ILE A 8 19.67 6.50 20.91
N ILE A 9 20.08 7.13 22.02
CA ILE A 9 19.51 8.41 22.44
C ILE A 9 19.77 9.54 21.45
N GLN A 10 20.95 9.61 20.88
CA GLN A 10 21.29 10.65 19.90
C GLN A 10 20.56 10.43 18.57
N LYS A 11 20.68 9.23 18.01
CA LYS A 11 20.11 8.91 16.70
C LYS A 11 18.59 8.96 16.68
N TRP A 12 17.97 8.53 17.76
CA TRP A 12 16.51 8.42 17.88
C TRP A 12 15.90 9.51 18.78
N SER A 13 16.58 10.63 18.96
CA SER A 13 16.17 11.75 19.84
C SER A 13 14.77 12.27 19.54
N PHE A 14 14.32 12.22 18.29
CA PHE A 14 12.96 12.61 17.89
C PHE A 14 11.86 11.75 18.52
N LEU A 15 12.18 10.57 19.02
CA LEU A 15 11.23 9.68 19.72
C LEU A 15 10.87 10.20 21.12
N SER A 16 11.63 11.14 21.68
CA SER A 16 11.36 11.70 23.01
C SER A 16 10.00 12.40 23.13
N THR A 17 9.41 12.80 22.00
CA THR A 17 8.10 13.45 21.93
C THR A 17 7.03 12.56 21.28
N LYS A 18 7.33 11.28 21.05
CA LYS A 18 6.47 10.34 20.35
C LYS A 18 6.11 9.16 21.25
N LYS A 19 4.95 8.57 21.01
CA LYS A 19 4.57 7.31 21.64
C LYS A 19 5.24 6.13 20.94
N ILE A 20 5.87 5.25 21.73
CA ILE A 20 6.59 4.08 21.26
C ILE A 20 5.91 2.82 21.79
N PHE A 21 5.59 1.90 20.91
CA PHE A 21 5.20 0.54 21.26
C PHE A 21 6.39 -0.39 21.07
N LEU A 22 6.88 -0.99 22.15
CA LEU A 22 7.99 -1.94 22.08
C LEU A 22 7.48 -3.37 22.00
N ALA A 23 7.81 -4.08 20.92
CA ALA A 23 7.61 -5.52 20.83
C ALA A 23 8.62 -6.23 21.73
N CYS A 24 8.17 -6.73 22.88
CA CYS A 24 9.03 -7.34 23.88
C CYS A 24 8.70 -8.81 24.07
N SER A 25 9.67 -9.69 23.80
CA SER A 25 9.54 -11.14 23.94
C SER A 25 10.04 -11.70 25.27
N GLY A 26 10.71 -10.89 26.10
CA GLY A 26 11.44 -11.35 27.28
C GLY A 26 12.89 -11.75 27.04
N GLY A 27 13.31 -11.87 25.77
CA GLY A 27 14.71 -12.13 25.39
C GLY A 27 15.59 -10.89 25.53
N VAL A 28 16.93 -11.12 25.56
CA VAL A 28 17.93 -10.08 25.87
C VAL A 28 17.79 -8.82 25.02
N ASP A 29 17.53 -8.94 23.71
CA ASP A 29 17.45 -7.81 22.78
C ASP A 29 16.30 -6.88 23.15
N SER A 30 15.12 -7.45 23.35
CA SER A 30 13.91 -6.70 23.69
C SER A 30 13.95 -6.12 25.10
N MET A 31 14.50 -6.87 26.08
CA MET A 31 14.64 -6.39 27.47
C MET A 31 15.69 -5.29 27.58
N MET A 32 16.79 -5.41 26.83
CA MET A 32 17.80 -4.38 26.74
C MET A 32 17.24 -3.08 26.14
N LEU A 33 16.48 -3.18 25.04
CA LEU A 33 15.85 -2.01 24.41
C LEU A 33 14.83 -1.36 25.34
N LEU A 34 14.04 -2.16 26.08
CA LEU A 34 13.12 -1.67 27.10
C LEU A 34 13.86 -0.88 28.19
N SER A 35 14.97 -1.41 28.69
CA SER A 35 15.80 -0.74 29.69
C SER A 35 16.35 0.61 29.19
N VAL A 36 16.77 0.69 27.92
CA VAL A 36 17.21 1.96 27.31
C VAL A 36 16.08 2.98 27.28
N PHE A 37 14.88 2.59 26.87
CA PHE A 37 13.72 3.51 26.78
C PHE A 37 13.26 3.97 28.17
N ILE A 38 13.26 3.09 29.18
CA ILE A 38 12.99 3.44 30.57
C ILE A 38 13.98 4.49 31.06
N LYS A 39 15.29 4.24 30.88
CA LYS A 39 16.35 5.14 31.33
C LYS A 39 16.29 6.49 30.63
N ALA A 40 15.87 6.51 29.37
CA ALA A 40 15.64 7.72 28.58
C ALA A 40 14.37 8.47 28.95
N LYS A 41 13.48 7.88 29.76
CA LYS A 41 12.17 8.41 30.13
C LYS A 41 11.28 8.71 28.90
N TRP A 42 11.38 7.88 27.86
CA TRP A 42 10.52 7.99 26.68
C TRP A 42 9.13 7.41 26.97
N ASP A 43 8.12 7.93 26.25
CA ASP A 43 6.75 7.42 26.36
C ASP A 43 6.64 6.06 25.66
N VAL A 44 6.84 4.97 26.43
CA VAL A 44 6.86 3.59 25.93
C VAL A 44 5.70 2.78 26.51
N GLU A 45 5.07 1.99 25.66
CA GLU A 45 4.14 0.91 26.00
C GLU A 45 4.68 -0.41 25.46
N VAL A 46 4.48 -1.50 26.18
CA VAL A 46 5.03 -2.81 25.79
C VAL A 46 3.95 -3.69 25.17
N LEU A 47 4.30 -4.29 24.01
CA LEU A 47 3.49 -5.30 23.32
C LEU A 47 4.13 -6.68 23.50
N HIS A 48 3.45 -7.60 24.17
CA HIS A 48 3.88 -8.98 24.33
C HIS A 48 2.89 -9.94 23.66
N VAL A 49 3.41 -10.92 22.91
CA VAL A 49 2.58 -11.98 22.31
C VAL A 49 3.00 -13.31 22.91
N ASN A 50 2.11 -13.94 23.67
CA ASN A 50 2.29 -15.29 24.17
C ASN A 50 1.58 -16.28 23.24
N TYR A 51 2.35 -17.14 22.58
CA TYR A 51 1.84 -18.15 21.63
C TYR A 51 1.48 -19.48 22.28
N ASN A 52 1.75 -19.65 23.58
CA ASN A 52 1.56 -20.89 24.35
C ASN A 52 2.22 -22.14 23.73
N LEU A 53 3.38 -21.97 23.08
CA LEU A 53 4.09 -23.05 22.41
C LEU A 53 5.05 -23.82 23.32
N ARG A 54 5.46 -23.22 24.46
CA ARG A 54 6.51 -23.74 25.33
C ARG A 54 6.03 -23.94 26.78
N GLY A 55 4.71 -24.04 26.98
CA GLY A 55 4.14 -24.28 28.30
C GLY A 55 4.62 -23.25 29.34
N LYS A 56 5.28 -23.76 30.41
CA LYS A 56 5.77 -22.93 31.51
C LYS A 56 6.75 -21.82 31.07
N ASP A 57 7.64 -22.11 30.13
CA ASP A 57 8.61 -21.10 29.65
C ASP A 57 7.93 -19.88 29.00
N SER A 58 6.82 -20.12 28.26
CA SER A 58 6.04 -19.01 27.68
C SER A 58 5.37 -18.14 28.74
N ILE A 59 4.94 -18.75 29.85
CA ILE A 59 4.35 -18.06 31.00
C ILE A 59 5.43 -17.26 31.76
N ASP A 60 6.58 -17.85 31.97
CA ASP A 60 7.69 -17.19 32.67
C ASP A 60 8.25 -16.01 31.89
N ASP A 61 8.29 -16.08 30.56
CA ASP A 61 8.67 -14.94 29.69
C ASP A 61 7.65 -13.80 29.83
N GLU A 62 6.36 -14.11 29.80
CA GLU A 62 5.28 -13.14 30.02
C GLU A 62 5.39 -12.47 31.39
N LEU A 63 5.62 -13.27 32.45
CA LEU A 63 5.76 -12.77 33.81
C LEU A 63 6.92 -11.81 33.95
N LEU A 64 8.11 -12.16 33.42
CA LEU A 64 9.29 -11.29 33.45
C LEU A 64 8.99 -9.91 32.80
N VAL A 65 8.40 -9.91 31.63
CA VAL A 65 8.08 -8.65 30.91
C VAL A 65 7.04 -7.86 31.70
N LYS A 66 5.98 -8.52 32.18
CA LYS A 66 4.89 -7.91 32.94
C LYS A 66 5.37 -7.28 34.26
N GLU A 67 6.20 -7.99 35.02
CA GLU A 67 6.80 -7.48 36.25
C GLU A 67 7.71 -6.28 36.01
N THR A 68 8.55 -6.35 34.94
CA THR A 68 9.38 -5.22 34.54
C THR A 68 8.56 -3.99 34.21
N CYS A 69 7.45 -4.16 33.46
CA CYS A 69 6.55 -3.07 33.15
C CYS A 69 5.86 -2.50 34.40
N LEU A 70 5.36 -3.36 35.28
CA LEU A 70 4.69 -2.95 36.52
C LEU A 70 5.62 -2.11 37.41
N ASN A 71 6.85 -2.60 37.64
CA ASN A 71 7.86 -1.92 38.46
C ASN A 71 8.25 -0.54 37.94
N ASN A 72 8.13 -0.33 36.62
CA ASN A 72 8.46 0.92 35.95
C ASN A 72 7.24 1.75 35.52
N LYS A 73 6.02 1.33 35.91
CA LYS A 73 4.75 1.99 35.59
C LYS A 73 4.53 2.14 34.06
N ILE A 74 4.91 1.12 33.30
CA ILE A 74 4.78 1.08 31.84
C ILE A 74 3.52 0.30 31.47
N PRO A 75 2.65 0.80 30.58
CA PRO A 75 1.52 0.04 30.07
C PRO A 75 1.97 -1.24 29.36
N PHE A 76 1.35 -2.36 29.74
CA PHE A 76 1.62 -3.69 29.20
C PHE A 76 0.41 -4.23 28.46
N HIS A 77 0.59 -4.55 27.17
CA HIS A 77 -0.44 -5.12 26.31
C HIS A 77 -0.08 -6.55 25.96
N LEU A 78 -0.95 -7.46 26.34
CA LEU A 78 -0.80 -8.90 26.09
C LEU A 78 -1.73 -9.36 24.96
N LYS A 79 -1.18 -10.09 23.99
CA LYS A 79 -1.93 -10.94 23.06
C LYS A 79 -1.64 -12.40 23.40
N ASN A 80 -2.63 -13.08 23.97
CA ASN A 80 -2.50 -14.51 24.32
C ASN A 80 -3.20 -15.36 23.26
N ILE A 81 -2.49 -16.30 22.64
CA ILE A 81 -2.99 -17.11 21.52
C ILE A 81 -2.51 -18.55 21.65
N GLN A 82 -3.43 -19.48 21.45
CA GLN A 82 -3.10 -20.90 21.24
C GLN A 82 -2.73 -21.09 19.77
N LEU A 83 -1.43 -21.05 19.46
CA LEU A 83 -0.97 -21.07 18.06
C LEU A 83 -1.08 -22.47 17.42
N GLN A 84 -0.88 -23.55 18.21
CA GLN A 84 -0.92 -24.92 17.69
C GLN A 84 -2.26 -25.29 17.01
N PRO A 85 -3.44 -25.03 17.63
CA PRO A 85 -4.72 -25.30 16.98
C PRO A 85 -4.95 -24.51 15.68
N ILE A 86 -4.39 -23.30 15.57
CA ILE A 86 -4.47 -22.49 14.35
C ILE A 86 -3.64 -23.15 13.25
N LEU A 87 -2.44 -23.63 13.58
CA LEU A 87 -1.55 -24.32 12.66
C LEU A 87 -2.17 -25.62 12.17
N ASP A 88 -2.76 -26.42 13.08
CA ASP A 88 -3.39 -27.68 12.75
C ASP A 88 -4.59 -27.50 11.79
N LYS A 89 -5.31 -26.39 11.93
CA LYS A 89 -6.48 -26.08 11.07
C LYS A 89 -6.10 -25.48 9.72
N LYS A 90 -5.11 -24.57 9.68
CA LYS A 90 -4.73 -23.83 8.45
C LYS A 90 -3.59 -24.47 7.68
N GLY A 91 -2.81 -25.32 8.33
CA GLY A 91 -1.52 -25.77 7.79
C GLY A 91 -0.51 -24.62 7.66
N GLY A 92 0.63 -24.89 7.05
CA GLY A 92 1.61 -23.86 6.73
C GLY A 92 2.80 -23.78 7.70
N ASN A 93 3.56 -22.69 7.61
CA ASN A 93 4.76 -22.49 8.41
C ASN A 93 4.43 -21.76 9.73
N LEU A 94 4.74 -22.43 10.85
CA LEU A 94 4.51 -21.88 12.19
C LEU A 94 5.11 -20.48 12.38
N GLN A 95 6.35 -20.25 11.90
CA GLN A 95 7.02 -18.96 12.03
C GLN A 95 6.32 -17.85 11.23
N GLU A 96 5.79 -18.20 10.06
CA GLU A 96 5.06 -17.27 9.20
C GLU A 96 3.72 -16.88 9.82
N ILE A 97 2.95 -17.83 10.33
CA ILE A 97 1.67 -17.57 11.00
C ILE A 97 1.90 -16.73 12.27
N ALA A 98 2.89 -17.10 13.09
CA ALA A 98 3.26 -16.34 14.29
C ALA A 98 3.67 -14.89 13.93
N ARG A 99 4.39 -14.71 12.82
CA ARG A 99 4.76 -13.40 12.30
C ARG A 99 3.53 -12.58 11.88
N LEU A 100 2.60 -13.16 11.12
CA LEU A 100 1.36 -12.47 10.69
C LEU A 100 0.56 -12.00 11.90
N ILE A 101 0.28 -12.89 12.86
CA ILE A 101 -0.46 -12.56 14.08
C ILE A 101 0.21 -11.42 14.87
N ARG A 102 1.53 -11.44 14.96
CA ARG A 102 2.31 -10.39 15.63
C ARG A 102 2.16 -9.05 14.94
N TYR A 103 2.30 -9.02 13.61
CA TYR A 103 2.19 -7.79 12.85
C TYR A 103 0.77 -7.24 12.81
N ASP A 104 -0.25 -8.10 12.80
CA ASP A 104 -1.65 -7.69 12.94
C ASP A 104 -1.87 -6.98 14.29
N PHE A 105 -1.39 -7.56 15.39
CA PHE A 105 -1.44 -6.94 16.71
C PHE A 105 -0.69 -5.61 16.77
N PHE A 106 0.49 -5.53 16.16
CA PHE A 106 1.26 -4.29 16.10
C PHE A 106 0.56 -3.21 15.26
N ASN A 107 -0.05 -3.60 14.16
CA ASN A 107 -0.79 -2.67 13.31
C ASN A 107 -2.04 -2.12 14.00
N GLU A 108 -2.77 -2.93 14.77
CA GLU A 108 -3.89 -2.46 15.60
C GLU A 108 -3.45 -1.27 16.48
N LYS A 109 -2.27 -1.36 17.11
CA LYS A 109 -1.73 -0.30 17.98
C LYS A 109 -1.16 0.90 17.22
N LYS A 110 -0.52 0.66 16.08
CA LYS A 110 0.03 1.70 15.22
C LYS A 110 -1.04 2.61 14.62
N ILE A 111 -2.21 2.06 14.27
CA ILE A 111 -3.32 2.78 13.64
C ILE A 111 -3.98 3.78 14.60
N LEU A 112 -3.86 3.58 15.92
CA LEU A 112 -4.50 4.44 16.93
C LEU A 112 -4.05 5.91 16.89
N SER A 113 -2.86 6.19 16.31
CA SER A 113 -2.38 7.56 16.07
C SER A 113 -1.40 7.60 14.91
N SER A 114 -1.43 8.68 14.14
CA SER A 114 -0.48 8.93 13.05
C SER A 114 0.97 9.08 13.52
N ASP A 115 1.22 9.29 14.80
CA ASP A 115 2.53 9.61 15.38
C ASP A 115 3.18 8.48 16.19
N ASN A 116 2.58 7.29 16.22
CA ASN A 116 3.10 6.14 16.96
C ASN A 116 4.21 5.40 16.21
N TYR A 117 5.19 4.89 16.95
CA TYR A 117 6.27 4.03 16.44
C TYR A 117 6.24 2.66 17.09
N ILE A 118 6.65 1.62 16.35
CA ILE A 118 6.82 0.26 16.87
C ILE A 118 8.30 -0.09 16.85
N ALA A 119 8.88 -0.29 18.02
CA ALA A 119 10.26 -0.69 18.17
C ALA A 119 10.41 -2.21 18.20
N LEU A 120 11.36 -2.72 17.43
CA LEU A 120 11.70 -4.13 17.30
C LEU A 120 13.15 -4.35 17.71
N GLY A 121 13.42 -5.41 18.46
CA GLY A 121 14.73 -5.79 18.93
C GLY A 121 15.60 -6.53 17.89
N HIS A 122 15.49 -6.22 16.58
CA HIS A 122 16.39 -6.77 15.58
C HIS A 122 17.77 -6.15 15.67
N HIS A 123 18.81 -6.97 15.48
CA HIS A 123 20.21 -6.59 15.63
C HIS A 123 21.04 -6.96 14.37
N GLN A 124 22.34 -6.68 14.41
CA GLN A 124 23.25 -6.85 13.27
C GLN A 124 23.29 -8.29 12.75
N ASP A 125 23.32 -9.29 13.65
CA ASP A 125 23.37 -10.70 13.24
C ASP A 125 22.08 -11.10 12.50
N ASP A 126 20.92 -10.52 12.85
CA ASP A 126 19.67 -10.72 12.10
C ASP A 126 19.75 -10.18 10.67
N GLN A 127 20.54 -9.11 10.43
CA GLN A 127 20.81 -8.61 9.07
C GLN A 127 21.60 -9.64 8.26
N ILE A 128 22.66 -10.19 8.86
CA ILE A 128 23.53 -11.18 8.21
C ILE A 128 22.71 -12.45 7.88
N GLU A 129 21.93 -12.95 8.84
CA GLU A 129 21.02 -14.08 8.60
C GLU A 129 20.05 -13.80 7.45
N THR A 130 19.44 -12.61 7.44
CA THR A 130 18.50 -12.19 6.40
C THR A 130 19.17 -12.10 5.04
N PHE A 131 20.40 -11.61 4.97
CA PHE A 131 21.18 -11.55 3.74
C PHE A 131 21.40 -12.93 3.14
N PHE A 132 21.88 -13.90 3.93
CA PHE A 132 22.05 -15.28 3.46
C PHE A 132 20.73 -15.96 3.08
N MET A 133 19.64 -15.70 3.81
CA MET A 133 18.32 -16.17 3.46
C MET A 133 17.86 -15.62 2.11
N HIS A 134 18.18 -14.36 1.80
CA HIS A 134 17.83 -13.72 0.55
C HIS A 134 18.67 -14.24 -0.62
N ILE A 135 19.97 -14.54 -0.42
CA ILE A 135 20.80 -15.26 -1.40
C ILE A 135 20.15 -16.60 -1.76
N ALA A 136 19.81 -17.41 -0.75
CA ALA A 136 19.20 -18.73 -0.96
C ALA A 136 17.88 -18.69 -1.73
N ARG A 137 17.13 -17.59 -1.60
CA ARG A 137 15.85 -17.34 -2.30
C ARG A 137 16.01 -16.64 -3.64
N LYS A 138 17.24 -16.36 -4.08
CA LYS A 138 17.53 -15.58 -5.31
C LYS A 138 16.83 -14.22 -5.31
N SER A 139 16.75 -13.57 -4.14
CA SER A 139 16.16 -12.24 -4.02
C SER A 139 16.96 -11.24 -4.86
N GLY A 140 16.26 -10.38 -5.59
CA GLY A 140 16.90 -9.31 -6.35
C GLY A 140 17.53 -8.22 -5.47
N ILE A 141 18.12 -7.20 -6.09
CA ILE A 141 18.81 -6.08 -5.43
C ILE A 141 18.00 -5.50 -4.27
N MET A 142 16.69 -5.30 -4.47
CA MET A 142 15.80 -4.75 -3.43
C MET A 142 15.69 -5.64 -2.19
N GLY A 143 15.71 -6.97 -2.37
CA GLY A 143 15.74 -7.91 -1.25
C GLY A 143 17.08 -7.91 -0.53
N MET A 144 18.19 -7.77 -1.26
CA MET A 144 19.54 -7.75 -0.70
C MET A 144 19.82 -6.53 0.20
N ALA A 145 19.01 -5.47 0.10
CA ALA A 145 19.04 -4.34 1.04
C ALA A 145 18.61 -4.71 2.49
N CYS A 146 18.06 -5.91 2.69
CA CYS A 146 17.65 -6.46 3.98
C CYS A 146 16.72 -5.56 4.79
N MET A 147 16.99 -5.37 6.10
CA MET A 147 16.11 -4.57 6.96
C MET A 147 16.59 -3.12 7.01
N LYS A 148 15.65 -2.17 6.88
CA LYS A 148 15.89 -0.75 7.18
C LYS A 148 15.74 -0.50 8.68
N GLU A 149 16.55 0.40 9.24
CA GLU A 149 16.43 0.80 10.64
C GLU A 149 15.06 1.44 10.93
N ASN A 150 14.55 2.24 9.99
CA ASN A 150 13.22 2.81 10.02
C ASN A 150 12.46 2.44 8.74
N ASN A 151 11.33 1.78 8.90
CA ASN A 151 10.45 1.41 7.79
C ASN A 151 8.99 1.58 8.19
N ASN A 152 8.32 2.61 7.65
CA ASN A 152 6.91 2.89 7.92
C ASN A 152 6.55 2.85 9.43
N ARG A 153 7.41 3.51 10.25
CA ARG A 153 7.29 3.56 11.73
C ARG A 153 7.64 2.28 12.49
N PHE A 154 8.05 1.23 11.81
CA PHE A 154 8.77 0.13 12.45
C PHE A 154 10.23 0.51 12.57
N ILE A 155 10.70 0.68 13.81
CA ILE A 155 12.07 1.08 14.10
C ILE A 155 12.87 -0.07 14.70
N ARG A 156 14.17 -0.10 14.41
CA ARG A 156 15.12 -1.14 14.87
C ARG A 156 16.38 -0.51 15.44
N PRO A 157 16.29 0.06 16.64
CA PRO A 157 17.41 0.81 17.21
C PRO A 157 18.66 -0.04 17.49
N LEU A 158 18.52 -1.37 17.58
CA LEU A 158 19.63 -2.30 17.82
C LEU A 158 20.29 -2.80 16.53
N LEU A 159 19.79 -2.45 15.36
CA LEU A 159 20.27 -2.98 14.09
C LEU A 159 21.78 -2.77 13.81
N PRO A 160 22.41 -1.66 14.25
CA PRO A 160 23.85 -1.47 14.11
C PRO A 160 24.72 -2.30 15.05
N PHE A 161 24.15 -2.96 16.07
CA PHE A 161 24.91 -3.62 17.12
C PHE A 161 24.87 -5.15 16.99
N SER A 162 25.98 -5.80 17.27
CA SER A 162 26.08 -7.25 17.31
C SER A 162 25.38 -7.84 18.54
N LYS A 163 25.05 -9.12 18.48
CA LYS A 163 24.48 -9.86 19.60
C LYS A 163 25.37 -9.83 20.83
N ASN A 164 26.68 -9.93 20.63
CA ASN A 164 27.67 -9.92 21.73
C ASN A 164 27.70 -8.58 22.45
N GLU A 165 27.68 -7.46 21.73
CA GLU A 165 27.60 -6.11 22.32
C GLU A 165 26.31 -5.93 23.13
N ILE A 166 25.18 -6.42 22.64
CA ILE A 166 23.89 -6.36 23.35
C ILE A 166 23.94 -7.16 24.65
N ILE A 167 24.47 -8.40 24.61
CA ILE A 167 24.61 -9.24 25.79
C ILE A 167 25.56 -8.60 26.82
N GLN A 168 26.68 -8.08 26.35
CA GLN A 168 27.63 -7.39 27.23
C GLN A 168 26.97 -6.19 27.93
N PHE A 169 26.29 -5.34 27.16
CA PHE A 169 25.53 -4.21 27.70
C PHE A 169 24.51 -4.65 28.74
N ALA A 170 23.74 -5.72 28.45
CA ALA A 170 22.72 -6.22 29.36
C ALA A 170 23.31 -6.70 30.68
N LYS A 171 24.47 -7.39 30.65
CA LYS A 171 25.21 -7.83 31.84
C LYS A 171 25.75 -6.64 32.65
N GLU A 172 26.39 -5.67 32.01
CA GLU A 172 26.95 -4.48 32.66
C GLU A 172 25.87 -3.61 33.34
N ASN A 173 24.65 -3.62 32.85
CA ASN A 173 23.54 -2.86 33.39
C ASN A 173 22.57 -3.69 34.26
N ASN A 174 22.92 -4.95 34.60
CA ASN A 174 22.13 -5.87 35.41
C ASN A 174 20.67 -6.03 34.87
N ILE A 175 20.52 -6.09 33.57
CA ILE A 175 19.22 -6.28 32.93
C ILE A 175 18.85 -7.76 33.02
N SER A 176 17.67 -8.09 33.52
CA SER A 176 17.15 -9.47 33.54
C SER A 176 16.52 -9.83 32.20
N TRP A 177 16.84 -11.01 31.71
CA TRP A 177 16.23 -11.59 30.48
C TRP A 177 16.12 -13.11 30.59
N ARG A 178 15.36 -13.72 29.71
CA ARG A 178 15.28 -15.18 29.60
C ARG A 178 15.87 -15.65 28.25
N GLU A 179 16.52 -16.79 28.26
CA GLU A 179 17.01 -17.41 27.01
C GLU A 179 15.92 -18.29 26.38
N ASP A 180 15.71 -18.11 25.09
CA ASP A 180 14.83 -18.98 24.30
C ASP A 180 15.60 -20.21 23.80
N TYR A 181 15.46 -21.34 24.50
CA TYR A 181 16.09 -22.60 24.12
C TYR A 181 15.69 -23.11 22.73
N SER A 182 14.55 -22.68 22.16
CA SER A 182 14.14 -23.05 20.80
C SER A 182 15.10 -22.54 19.72
N ASN A 183 15.88 -21.50 20.02
CA ASN A 183 16.93 -20.96 19.15
C ASN A 183 18.10 -21.94 18.96
N LYS A 184 18.31 -22.88 19.87
CA LYS A 184 19.37 -23.90 19.80
C LYS A 184 19.02 -25.06 18.89
N THR A 185 17.78 -25.18 18.44
CA THR A 185 17.36 -26.28 17.55
C THR A 185 17.60 -25.95 16.08
N ASN A 186 18.15 -26.90 15.32
CA ASN A 186 18.42 -26.71 13.89
C ASN A 186 17.25 -27.12 12.98
N LYS A 187 16.00 -27.03 13.50
CA LYS A 187 14.79 -27.41 12.77
C LYS A 187 14.46 -26.45 11.61
N TYR A 188 14.88 -25.19 11.72
CA TYR A 188 14.54 -24.14 10.75
C TYR A 188 15.80 -23.61 10.04
N SER A 189 15.67 -23.25 8.77
CA SER A 189 16.78 -22.75 7.94
C SER A 189 17.53 -21.58 8.59
N ARG A 190 16.81 -20.69 9.30
CA ARG A 190 17.40 -19.55 10.00
C ARG A 190 18.28 -19.99 11.17
N ASN A 191 17.86 -21.02 11.90
CA ASN A 191 18.65 -21.57 12.99
C ASN A 191 19.90 -22.31 12.47
N ILE A 192 19.82 -22.99 11.32
CA ILE A 192 20.99 -23.60 10.66
C ILE A 192 22.00 -22.51 10.28
N LEU A 193 21.54 -21.41 9.68
CA LEU A 193 22.42 -20.27 9.37
C LEU A 193 23.10 -19.75 10.64
N ARG A 194 22.33 -19.47 11.68
CA ARG A 194 22.81 -18.89 12.96
C ARG A 194 23.78 -19.78 13.69
N ASN A 195 23.47 -21.08 13.81
CA ASN A 195 24.17 -21.98 14.70
C ASN A 195 25.31 -22.74 14.03
N ILE A 196 25.28 -22.88 12.71
CA ILE A 196 26.26 -23.72 11.97
C ILE A 196 26.95 -22.87 10.88
N LEU A 197 26.23 -22.42 9.86
CA LEU A 197 26.85 -21.92 8.63
C LEU A 197 27.59 -20.58 8.85
N ILE A 198 26.96 -19.60 9.48
CA ILE A 198 27.61 -18.31 9.73
C ILE A 198 28.84 -18.45 10.62
N PRO A 199 28.81 -19.19 11.75
CA PRO A 199 30.02 -19.46 12.54
C PRO A 199 31.11 -20.13 11.74
N GLU A 200 30.84 -21.17 10.95
CA GLU A 200 31.85 -21.87 10.14
C GLU A 200 32.48 -20.95 9.07
N ILE A 201 31.63 -20.16 8.36
CA ILE A 201 32.13 -19.19 7.38
C ILE A 201 32.99 -18.12 8.07
N THR A 202 32.55 -17.59 9.21
CA THR A 202 33.30 -16.55 9.95
C THR A 202 34.62 -17.08 10.51
N ASN A 203 34.63 -18.33 10.95
CA ASN A 203 35.89 -18.95 11.39
C ASN A 203 36.89 -19.13 10.23
N SER A 204 36.40 -19.46 9.04
CA SER A 204 37.22 -19.66 7.84
C SER A 204 37.58 -18.35 7.12
N LEU A 205 36.69 -17.38 7.18
CA LEU A 205 36.80 -16.05 6.55
C LEU A 205 36.34 -14.98 7.54
N PRO A 206 37.16 -14.54 8.48
CA PRO A 206 36.76 -13.61 9.56
C PRO A 206 36.14 -12.30 9.06
N GLU A 207 36.56 -11.80 7.91
CA GLU A 207 36.08 -10.54 7.33
C GLU A 207 34.71 -10.65 6.65
N VAL A 208 34.13 -11.87 6.52
CA VAL A 208 32.88 -12.08 5.79
C VAL A 208 31.71 -11.30 6.38
N THR A 209 31.66 -11.19 7.70
CA THR A 209 30.59 -10.47 8.40
C THR A 209 30.62 -8.98 8.05
N GLU A 210 31.79 -8.36 8.09
CA GLU A 210 31.98 -6.95 7.74
C GLU A 210 31.67 -6.72 6.25
N SER A 211 32.16 -7.61 5.39
CA SER A 211 31.89 -7.57 3.95
C SER A 211 30.40 -7.66 3.63
N VAL A 212 29.65 -8.54 4.31
CA VAL A 212 28.19 -8.67 4.15
C VAL A 212 27.49 -7.38 4.59
N LEU A 213 27.87 -6.79 5.71
CA LEU A 213 27.29 -5.53 6.19
C LEU A 213 27.57 -4.37 5.23
N PHE A 214 28.80 -4.29 4.70
CA PHE A 214 29.15 -3.33 3.66
C PHE A 214 28.27 -3.49 2.41
N LEU A 215 28.08 -4.72 1.93
CA LEU A 215 27.22 -4.99 0.78
C LEU A 215 25.77 -4.61 1.06
N ILE A 216 25.22 -4.94 2.23
CA ILE A 216 23.87 -4.52 2.63
C ILE A 216 23.74 -2.99 2.56
N GLN A 217 24.71 -2.26 3.08
CA GLN A 217 24.72 -0.80 3.01
C GLN A 217 24.71 -0.32 1.55
N LYS A 218 25.52 -0.90 0.67
CA LYS A 218 25.54 -0.54 -0.77
C LYS A 218 24.21 -0.82 -1.46
N PHE A 219 23.57 -1.94 -1.15
CA PHE A 219 22.23 -2.23 -1.66
C PHE A 219 21.19 -1.24 -1.12
N GLN A 220 21.29 -0.80 0.13
CA GLN A 220 20.41 0.22 0.70
C GLN A 220 20.58 1.58 0.01
N GLU A 221 21.83 2.01 -0.24
CA GLU A 221 22.15 3.22 -0.99
C GLU A 221 21.53 3.17 -2.41
N THR A 222 21.75 2.07 -3.13
CA THR A 222 21.16 1.83 -4.46
C THR A 222 19.62 1.86 -4.42
N GLN A 223 19.03 1.28 -3.38
CA GLN A 223 17.58 1.31 -3.19
C GLN A 223 17.06 2.73 -3.01
N LEU A 224 17.73 3.56 -2.22
CA LEU A 224 17.32 4.96 -2.00
C LEU A 224 17.43 5.80 -3.27
N GLU A 225 18.50 5.62 -4.05
CA GLU A 225 18.66 6.27 -5.34
C GLU A 225 17.52 5.90 -6.30
N LEU A 226 17.22 4.61 -6.40
CA LEU A 226 16.15 4.10 -7.23
C LEU A 226 14.77 4.64 -6.79
N GLU A 227 14.47 4.57 -5.49
CA GLU A 227 13.23 5.13 -4.93
C GLU A 227 13.10 6.63 -5.22
N SER A 228 14.18 7.39 -5.15
CA SER A 228 14.17 8.83 -5.48
C SER A 228 13.83 9.10 -6.94
N LYS A 229 14.34 8.28 -7.85
CA LYS A 229 14.09 8.39 -9.29
C LYS A 229 12.66 8.05 -9.69
N ILE A 230 12.09 7.01 -9.11
CA ILE A 230 10.75 6.54 -9.47
C ILE A 230 9.63 7.22 -8.67
N SER A 231 9.93 7.80 -7.51
CA SER A 231 8.95 8.44 -6.63
C SER A 231 8.07 9.50 -7.31
N PRO A 232 8.60 10.37 -8.22
CA PRO A 232 7.75 11.30 -8.97
C PRO A 232 6.69 10.57 -9.80
N SER A 233 7.09 9.51 -10.53
CA SER A 233 6.18 8.70 -11.35
C SER A 233 5.13 7.98 -10.51
N VAL A 234 5.51 7.43 -9.35
CA VAL A 234 4.56 6.80 -8.41
C VAL A 234 3.53 7.81 -7.92
N LYS A 235 3.96 9.00 -7.52
CA LYS A 235 3.07 10.08 -7.05
C LYS A 235 2.13 10.55 -8.17
N ASP A 236 2.62 10.69 -9.38
CA ASP A 236 1.82 11.10 -10.54
C ASP A 236 0.75 10.05 -10.87
N ILE A 237 1.11 8.77 -10.85
CA ILE A 237 0.14 7.68 -11.02
C ILE A 237 -0.90 7.70 -9.90
N GLN A 238 -0.51 7.91 -8.65
CA GLN A 238 -1.44 7.92 -7.51
C GLN A 238 -2.41 9.11 -7.54
N SER A 239 -1.95 10.29 -7.95
CA SER A 239 -2.75 11.52 -7.98
C SER A 239 -3.55 11.68 -9.27
N ASN A 240 -2.93 11.45 -10.42
CA ASN A 240 -3.49 11.71 -11.74
C ASN A 240 -3.98 10.45 -12.46
N SER A 241 -3.67 9.26 -11.91
CA SER A 241 -3.98 7.96 -12.54
C SER A 241 -3.38 7.81 -13.95
N THR A 242 -2.27 8.48 -14.24
CA THR A 242 -1.63 8.44 -15.56
C THR A 242 -0.12 8.31 -15.46
N LEU A 243 0.50 7.75 -16.50
CA LEU A 243 1.95 7.74 -16.70
C LEU A 243 2.21 8.03 -18.18
N SER A 244 2.87 9.17 -18.48
CA SER A 244 3.18 9.54 -19.85
C SER A 244 4.22 8.59 -20.45
N PHE A 245 4.15 8.37 -21.77
CA PHE A 245 5.11 7.54 -22.47
C PHE A 245 6.51 8.15 -22.46
N SER A 246 6.65 9.47 -22.48
CA SER A 246 7.96 10.13 -22.38
C SER A 246 8.66 9.81 -21.06
N VAL A 247 7.94 9.82 -19.94
CA VAL A 247 8.47 9.43 -18.63
C VAL A 247 8.76 7.92 -18.62
N TYR A 248 7.81 7.09 -19.04
CA TYR A 248 7.98 5.64 -19.08
C TYR A 248 9.19 5.21 -19.90
N ASP A 249 9.35 5.76 -21.12
CA ASP A 249 10.44 5.40 -22.03
C ASP A 249 11.81 5.90 -21.54
N SER A 250 11.86 6.94 -20.69
CA SER A 250 13.09 7.43 -20.06
C SER A 250 13.60 6.52 -18.93
N LEU A 251 12.75 5.65 -18.38
CA LEU A 251 13.12 4.72 -17.33
C LEU A 251 13.86 3.50 -17.91
N SER A 252 14.93 3.08 -17.25
CA SER A 252 15.60 1.80 -17.54
C SER A 252 14.67 0.61 -17.21
N SER A 253 14.99 -0.56 -17.76
CA SER A 253 14.23 -1.79 -17.48
C SER A 253 14.15 -2.11 -15.99
N PHE A 254 15.22 -1.83 -15.24
CA PHE A 254 15.25 -2.02 -13.80
C PHE A 254 14.32 -1.04 -13.05
N GLU A 255 14.33 0.24 -13.41
CA GLU A 255 13.46 1.28 -12.84
C GLU A 255 11.99 1.00 -13.16
N LYS A 256 11.65 0.58 -14.37
CA LYS A 256 10.30 0.16 -14.76
C LYS A 256 9.81 -1.01 -13.90
N ASN A 257 10.66 -2.03 -13.73
CA ASN A 257 10.30 -3.20 -12.91
C ASN A 257 10.01 -2.79 -11.46
N GLU A 258 10.84 -1.92 -10.89
CA GLU A 258 10.65 -1.44 -9.52
C GLU A 258 9.42 -0.53 -9.37
N LEU A 259 9.16 0.34 -10.37
CA LEU A 259 7.95 1.16 -10.42
C LEU A 259 6.68 0.30 -10.31
N PHE A 260 6.58 -0.73 -11.14
CA PHE A 260 5.42 -1.63 -11.11
C PHE A 260 5.38 -2.54 -9.89
N ARG A 261 6.55 -2.93 -9.36
CA ARG A 261 6.62 -3.66 -8.10
C ARG A 261 6.07 -2.84 -6.92
N GLN A 262 6.35 -1.54 -6.88
CA GLN A 262 5.80 -0.65 -5.85
C GLN A 262 4.29 -0.44 -6.02
N LEU A 263 3.80 -0.45 -7.25
CA LEU A 263 2.37 -0.29 -7.53
C LEU A 263 1.57 -1.59 -7.27
N GLU A 264 2.10 -2.76 -7.57
CA GLU A 264 1.32 -4.01 -7.54
C GLU A 264 1.89 -5.12 -6.63
N GLN A 265 3.11 -4.95 -6.12
CA GLN A 265 3.85 -5.99 -5.36
C GLN A 265 3.95 -7.35 -6.08
N LYS A 266 3.70 -7.40 -7.40
CA LYS A 266 3.73 -8.59 -8.23
C LYS A 266 4.90 -8.54 -9.22
N ALA A 267 5.66 -9.61 -9.30
CA ALA A 267 6.69 -9.75 -10.32
C ALA A 267 6.07 -10.00 -11.70
N GLY A 268 6.67 -9.40 -12.75
CA GLY A 268 6.32 -9.68 -14.13
C GLY A 268 5.40 -8.68 -14.83
N LEU A 269 4.79 -7.75 -14.11
CA LEU A 269 3.90 -6.74 -14.68
C LEU A 269 4.63 -5.86 -15.73
N GLN A 270 5.92 -5.58 -15.55
CA GLN A 270 6.71 -4.82 -16.52
C GLN A 270 6.61 -5.41 -17.93
N SER A 271 6.75 -6.73 -18.08
CA SER A 271 6.72 -7.36 -19.40
C SER A 271 5.35 -7.28 -20.08
N GLU A 272 4.26 -7.27 -19.29
CA GLU A 272 2.90 -7.07 -19.78
C GLU A 272 2.69 -5.61 -20.24
N VAL A 273 3.21 -4.66 -19.47
CA VAL A 273 3.13 -3.22 -19.80
C VAL A 273 4.01 -2.87 -21.01
N GLU A 274 5.17 -3.51 -21.19
CA GLU A 274 5.98 -3.36 -22.42
C GLU A 274 5.20 -3.81 -23.67
N LYS A 275 4.49 -4.93 -23.61
CA LYS A 275 3.59 -5.38 -24.69
C LYS A 275 2.45 -4.38 -24.88
N LEU A 276 1.87 -3.87 -23.79
CA LEU A 276 0.81 -2.87 -23.83
C LEU A 276 1.28 -1.56 -24.47
N ARG A 277 2.54 -1.14 -24.23
CA ARG A 277 3.16 0.06 -24.83
C ARG A 277 3.13 0.02 -26.35
N SER A 278 3.37 -1.15 -26.94
CA SER A 278 3.37 -1.39 -28.39
C SER A 278 2.00 -1.74 -28.96
N ALA A 279 0.99 -1.93 -28.14
CA ALA A 279 -0.36 -2.34 -28.55
C ALA A 279 -1.15 -1.16 -29.15
N GLN A 280 -2.35 -1.46 -29.69
CA GLN A 280 -3.29 -0.44 -30.15
C GLN A 280 -3.91 0.31 -28.97
N LYS A 281 -4.30 1.58 -29.20
CA LYS A 281 -5.05 2.41 -28.24
C LYS A 281 -6.29 1.68 -27.73
N GLY A 282 -6.53 1.76 -26.42
CA GLY A 282 -7.65 1.12 -25.74
C GLY A 282 -7.40 -0.33 -25.30
N LYS A 283 -6.25 -0.93 -25.64
CA LYS A 283 -5.85 -2.22 -25.06
C LYS A 283 -5.55 -2.05 -23.58
N LYS A 284 -5.75 -3.11 -22.77
CA LYS A 284 -5.57 -3.08 -21.33
C LYS A 284 -4.85 -4.32 -20.80
N VAL A 285 -4.24 -4.15 -19.63
CA VAL A 285 -3.72 -5.20 -18.77
C VAL A 285 -4.49 -5.13 -17.46
N GLU A 286 -5.03 -6.27 -17.02
CA GLU A 286 -5.72 -6.37 -15.74
C GLU A 286 -4.70 -6.53 -14.60
N LEU A 287 -4.94 -5.85 -13.49
CA LEU A 287 -4.13 -5.92 -12.29
C LEU A 287 -4.77 -6.89 -11.28
N SER A 288 -3.96 -7.54 -10.45
CA SER A 288 -4.49 -8.43 -9.43
C SER A 288 -5.17 -7.64 -8.31
N THR A 289 -6.40 -7.99 -7.97
CA THR A 289 -7.28 -7.27 -7.04
C THR A 289 -6.80 -7.21 -5.57
N ASN A 290 -5.65 -7.80 -5.23
CA ASN A 290 -5.27 -8.04 -3.83
C ASN A 290 -4.42 -6.96 -3.17
N SER A 291 -4.02 -5.87 -3.84
CA SER A 291 -3.08 -4.95 -3.22
C SER A 291 -3.15 -3.47 -3.59
N PHE A 292 -3.91 -3.03 -4.60
CA PHE A 292 -3.88 -1.63 -5.02
C PHE A 292 -5.21 -0.99 -5.39
N GLN A 293 -5.16 0.36 -5.40
CA GLN A 293 -6.26 1.24 -5.81
C GLN A 293 -6.66 1.09 -7.29
N PHE A 294 -5.91 0.33 -8.08
CA PHE A 294 -6.12 0.20 -9.52
C PHE A 294 -6.44 -1.22 -9.92
N THR A 295 -7.35 -1.38 -10.88
CA THR A 295 -7.80 -2.67 -11.42
C THR A 295 -7.24 -2.97 -12.80
N SER A 296 -6.87 -1.95 -13.57
CA SER A 296 -6.23 -2.17 -14.86
C SER A 296 -5.37 -0.98 -15.31
N ILE A 297 -4.49 -1.25 -16.29
CA ILE A 297 -3.71 -0.26 -17.01
C ILE A 297 -4.19 -0.26 -18.45
N ILE A 298 -4.56 0.90 -18.99
CA ILE A 298 -5.05 1.07 -20.35
C ILE A 298 -4.09 1.91 -21.14
N ARG A 299 -3.78 1.49 -22.37
CA ARG A 299 -2.99 2.27 -23.31
C ARG A 299 -3.84 3.32 -23.99
N GLU A 300 -3.56 4.59 -23.75
CA GLU A 300 -4.14 5.73 -24.49
C GLU A 300 -3.11 6.29 -25.51
N GLU A 301 -3.34 7.48 -26.04
CA GLU A 301 -2.55 8.03 -27.14
C GLU A 301 -1.09 8.25 -26.75
N ASP A 302 -0.83 8.98 -25.66
CA ASP A 302 0.51 9.38 -25.20
C ASP A 302 0.82 8.94 -23.76
N ASN A 303 -0.04 8.12 -23.15
CA ASN A 303 0.11 7.69 -21.77
C ASN A 303 -0.53 6.34 -21.48
N PHE A 304 -0.14 5.77 -20.35
CA PHE A 304 -0.92 4.76 -19.66
C PHE A 304 -1.91 5.42 -18.71
N VAL A 305 -3.14 4.89 -18.65
CA VAL A 305 -4.18 5.28 -17.70
C VAL A 305 -4.42 4.14 -16.74
N PHE A 306 -4.30 4.41 -15.45
CA PHE A 306 -4.53 3.46 -14.38
C PHE A 306 -5.97 3.61 -13.89
N THR A 307 -6.80 2.58 -14.06
CA THR A 307 -8.20 2.61 -13.64
C THR A 307 -8.35 2.00 -12.28
N LYS A 308 -9.13 2.66 -11.43
CA LYS A 308 -9.61 2.08 -10.16
C LYS A 308 -10.82 1.22 -10.47
N GLU A 309 -11.13 0.26 -9.59
CA GLU A 309 -12.47 -0.32 -9.62
C GLU A 309 -13.45 0.84 -9.65
N SER A 310 -14.21 0.93 -10.71
CA SER A 310 -15.21 1.97 -10.77
C SER A 310 -16.12 1.77 -9.56
N THR A 311 -15.93 2.57 -8.51
CA THR A 311 -17.05 3.06 -7.72
C THR A 311 -17.84 3.86 -8.72
N THR A 312 -18.33 3.11 -9.67
CA THR A 312 -18.96 3.54 -10.88
C THR A 312 -20.18 4.33 -10.51
N TYR A 313 -20.54 5.17 -11.31
CA TYR A 313 -21.85 5.66 -11.68
C TYR A 313 -23.08 4.80 -11.27
N ASN A 314 -22.90 3.79 -10.46
CA ASN A 314 -23.96 3.06 -9.75
C ASN A 314 -24.67 3.94 -8.68
N SER A 315 -24.16 5.14 -8.42
CA SER A 315 -24.85 6.13 -7.58
C SER A 315 -25.71 7.12 -8.39
N ILE A 316 -25.52 7.24 -9.71
CA ILE A 316 -26.38 8.04 -10.56
C ILE A 316 -27.50 7.12 -11.06
N GLN A 317 -28.55 6.99 -10.28
CA GLN A 317 -29.62 6.08 -10.59
C GLN A 317 -30.88 6.77 -11.15
N ASN A 318 -31.00 8.12 -11.05
CA ASN A 318 -32.22 8.82 -11.40
C ASN A 318 -31.99 10.18 -12.05
N LEU A 319 -32.98 10.57 -12.84
CA LEU A 319 -33.14 11.92 -13.35
C LEU A 319 -33.84 12.78 -12.31
N ARG A 320 -33.28 13.94 -12.02
CA ARG A 320 -34.03 15.01 -11.36
C ARG A 320 -34.68 15.87 -12.41
N ILE A 321 -36.02 15.86 -12.39
CA ILE A 321 -36.87 16.57 -13.34
C ILE A 321 -37.60 17.68 -12.59
N GLU A 322 -37.39 18.92 -12.98
CA GLU A 322 -38.03 20.10 -12.39
C GLU A 322 -38.72 20.90 -13.50
N VAL A 323 -39.92 21.41 -13.20
CA VAL A 323 -40.59 22.36 -14.09
C VAL A 323 -40.19 23.77 -13.70
N ILE A 324 -39.76 24.57 -14.67
CA ILE A 324 -39.37 25.98 -14.45
C ILE A 324 -40.09 26.88 -15.47
N ASP A 325 -40.27 28.14 -15.10
CA ASP A 325 -41.00 29.11 -15.93
C ASP A 325 -40.06 29.90 -16.86
N HIS A 326 -38.79 30.00 -16.54
CA HIS A 326 -37.83 30.79 -17.33
C HIS A 326 -36.50 30.05 -17.48
N LEU A 327 -35.86 30.25 -18.63
CA LEU A 327 -34.50 29.77 -18.87
C LEU A 327 -33.51 30.54 -18.00
N PRO A 328 -32.42 29.90 -17.46
CA PRO A 328 -31.38 30.60 -16.73
C PRO A 328 -30.52 31.43 -17.68
N SER A 329 -29.84 32.43 -17.11
CA SER A 329 -28.88 33.25 -17.84
C SER A 329 -27.58 32.53 -18.21
N THR A 330 -27.30 31.40 -17.54
CA THR A 330 -26.08 30.59 -17.75
C THR A 330 -26.43 29.11 -17.87
N PHE A 331 -25.77 28.40 -18.78
CA PHE A 331 -26.02 26.99 -19.06
C PHE A 331 -24.82 26.13 -18.61
N SER A 332 -25.11 25.00 -17.98
CA SER A 332 -24.12 23.98 -17.63
C SER A 332 -24.22 22.78 -18.58
N LYS A 333 -23.11 22.07 -18.78
CA LYS A 333 -23.13 20.81 -19.53
C LYS A 333 -23.76 19.64 -18.76
N GLU A 334 -24.03 19.83 -17.47
CA GLU A 334 -24.60 18.83 -16.55
C GLU A 334 -26.11 18.97 -16.40
N ILE A 335 -26.71 19.94 -17.09
CA ILE A 335 -28.16 20.24 -17.05
C ILE A 335 -28.64 20.51 -18.44
N ILE A 336 -29.83 19.97 -18.79
CA ILE A 336 -30.54 20.31 -20.03
C ILE A 336 -31.88 20.92 -19.72
N TYR A 337 -32.34 21.75 -20.66
CA TYR A 337 -33.63 22.43 -20.61
C TYR A 337 -34.46 22.05 -21.82
N LEU A 338 -35.59 21.39 -21.60
CA LEU A 338 -36.39 20.78 -22.63
C LEU A 338 -37.80 21.46 -22.70
N ASP A 339 -38.32 21.56 -23.89
CA ASP A 339 -39.69 21.99 -24.14
C ASP A 339 -40.65 20.81 -23.85
N SER A 340 -41.51 20.97 -22.84
CA SER A 340 -42.43 19.89 -22.42
C SER A 340 -43.37 19.43 -23.54
N LYS A 341 -43.72 20.29 -24.49
CA LYS A 341 -44.61 19.95 -25.64
C LYS A 341 -43.89 19.06 -26.67
N LYS A 342 -42.57 19.01 -26.66
CA LYS A 342 -41.74 18.24 -27.60
C LYS A 342 -41.26 16.89 -27.06
N ILE A 343 -41.51 16.61 -25.79
CA ILE A 343 -41.18 15.33 -25.15
C ILE A 343 -42.31 14.34 -25.40
N LYS A 344 -41.99 13.12 -25.77
CA LYS A 344 -42.93 12.02 -26.01
C LYS A 344 -42.78 10.95 -24.92
N GLY A 345 -43.80 10.86 -24.08
CA GLY A 345 -43.83 9.88 -23.00
C GLY A 345 -42.86 10.21 -21.86
N GLU A 346 -42.27 9.19 -21.25
CA GLU A 346 -41.40 9.30 -20.06
C GLU A 346 -39.95 9.45 -20.42
N LEU A 347 -39.20 10.30 -19.67
CA LEU A 347 -37.76 10.43 -19.82
C LEU A 347 -37.04 9.29 -19.11
N LYS A 348 -36.17 8.60 -19.85
CA LYS A 348 -35.38 7.46 -19.36
C LYS A 348 -33.89 7.76 -19.42
N LEU A 349 -33.17 7.28 -18.40
CA LEU A 349 -31.72 7.31 -18.31
C LEU A 349 -31.17 5.90 -18.56
N ARG A 350 -30.30 5.75 -19.55
CA ARG A 350 -29.61 4.48 -19.80
C ARG A 350 -28.20 4.69 -20.32
N LYS A 351 -27.39 3.63 -20.34
CA LYS A 351 -26.13 3.64 -21.09
C LYS A 351 -26.42 3.64 -22.59
N TRP A 352 -25.55 4.32 -23.35
CA TRP A 352 -25.69 4.30 -24.81
C TRP A 352 -25.34 2.91 -25.37
N GLU A 353 -25.90 2.60 -26.55
CA GLU A 353 -25.69 1.35 -27.26
C GLU A 353 -25.18 1.58 -28.69
N ILE A 354 -24.54 0.55 -29.27
CA ILE A 354 -24.08 0.62 -30.67
C ILE A 354 -25.30 0.71 -31.59
N GLY A 355 -25.31 1.73 -32.45
CA GLY A 355 -26.41 2.03 -33.33
C GLY A 355 -27.28 3.23 -32.90
N ASP A 356 -27.13 3.68 -31.66
CA ASP A 356 -27.80 4.89 -31.16
C ASP A 356 -27.50 6.11 -32.02
N ARG A 357 -28.54 6.90 -32.32
CA ARG A 357 -28.44 8.11 -33.13
C ARG A 357 -29.16 9.26 -32.44
N MET A 358 -28.63 10.47 -32.58
CA MET A 358 -29.30 11.70 -32.15
C MET A 358 -29.09 12.81 -33.17
N ARG A 359 -29.87 13.88 -33.08
CA ARG A 359 -29.65 15.13 -33.83
C ARG A 359 -28.96 16.16 -32.98
N PRO A 360 -27.60 16.22 -33.05
CA PRO A 360 -26.86 17.07 -32.15
C PRO A 360 -27.07 18.55 -32.48
N MET A 361 -27.10 19.38 -31.44
CA MET A 361 -27.20 20.83 -31.57
C MET A 361 -26.07 21.39 -32.48
N GLY A 362 -26.48 22.22 -33.47
CA GLY A 362 -25.54 22.84 -34.43
C GLY A 362 -25.26 22.00 -35.67
N MET A 363 -25.96 20.86 -35.90
CA MET A 363 -25.82 20.04 -37.10
C MET A 363 -27.14 19.81 -37.82
N LYS A 364 -27.08 19.72 -39.17
CA LYS A 364 -28.19 19.27 -39.95
C LYS A 364 -28.22 17.74 -40.06
N GLY A 365 -29.24 17.07 -39.55
CA GLY A 365 -29.40 15.62 -39.62
C GLY A 365 -28.98 14.85 -38.36
N SER A 366 -29.19 13.53 -38.39
CA SER A 366 -28.85 12.65 -37.28
C SER A 366 -27.41 12.10 -37.43
N LYS A 367 -26.72 11.92 -36.28
CA LYS A 367 -25.35 11.35 -36.22
C LYS A 367 -25.33 10.18 -35.25
N LEU A 368 -24.51 9.17 -35.50
CA LEU A 368 -24.25 8.09 -34.56
C LEU A 368 -23.65 8.61 -33.25
N LEU A 369 -24.12 8.12 -32.12
CA LEU A 369 -23.54 8.45 -30.83
C LEU A 369 -22.10 8.02 -30.71
N SER A 370 -21.71 6.88 -31.28
CA SER A 370 -20.29 6.45 -31.38
C SER A 370 -19.39 7.51 -31.98
N ASP A 371 -19.88 8.23 -33.03
CA ASP A 371 -19.09 9.29 -33.67
C ASP A 371 -19.06 10.57 -32.84
N ILE A 372 -20.19 10.91 -32.19
CA ILE A 372 -20.26 12.06 -31.26
C ILE A 372 -19.31 11.88 -30.09
N ILE A 373 -19.28 10.69 -29.50
CA ILE A 373 -18.38 10.30 -28.40
C ILE A 373 -16.92 10.32 -28.84
N LYS A 374 -16.65 9.88 -30.08
CA LYS A 374 -15.31 9.91 -30.66
C LYS A 374 -14.82 11.34 -30.88
N ASP A 375 -15.67 12.19 -31.46
CA ASP A 375 -15.36 13.60 -31.74
C ASP A 375 -15.12 14.41 -30.45
N ALA A 376 -15.80 14.03 -29.36
CA ALA A 376 -15.59 14.59 -28.03
C ALA A 376 -14.26 14.16 -27.40
N LYS A 377 -13.45 13.33 -28.10
CA LYS A 377 -12.17 12.77 -27.62
C LYS A 377 -12.28 12.07 -26.27
N THR A 378 -13.43 11.48 -25.99
CA THR A 378 -13.67 10.76 -24.73
C THR A 378 -12.65 9.61 -24.59
N PRO A 379 -11.96 9.49 -23.43
CA PRO A 379 -11.06 8.39 -23.17
C PRO A 379 -11.70 7.01 -23.37
N SER A 380 -10.93 6.06 -23.90
CA SER A 380 -11.47 4.75 -24.31
C SER A 380 -12.16 3.98 -23.18
N HIS A 381 -11.66 4.12 -21.95
CA HIS A 381 -12.19 3.44 -20.77
C HIS A 381 -13.52 4.01 -20.27
N LEU A 382 -13.83 5.29 -20.58
CA LEU A 382 -15.07 5.95 -20.17
C LEU A 382 -16.21 5.79 -21.19
N LYS A 383 -15.89 5.41 -22.44
CA LYS A 383 -16.88 5.36 -23.53
C LYS A 383 -18.05 4.46 -23.23
N LYS A 384 -17.82 3.29 -22.60
CA LYS A 384 -18.89 2.31 -22.32
C LYS A 384 -19.86 2.76 -21.22
N ASP A 385 -19.45 3.71 -20.39
CA ASP A 385 -20.22 4.16 -19.23
C ASP A 385 -20.95 5.48 -19.45
N ILE A 386 -20.89 6.01 -20.69
CA ILE A 386 -21.61 7.24 -21.03
C ILE A 386 -23.11 6.99 -20.95
N LEU A 387 -23.78 7.88 -20.23
CA LEU A 387 -25.23 7.87 -20.06
C LEU A 387 -25.91 8.73 -21.12
N ILE A 388 -27.10 8.36 -21.47
CA ILE A 388 -28.00 9.13 -22.34
C ILE A 388 -29.37 9.33 -21.70
N VAL A 389 -29.99 10.42 -22.03
CA VAL A 389 -31.39 10.68 -21.70
C VAL A 389 -32.20 10.62 -23.01
N GLU A 390 -33.25 9.80 -23.02
CA GLU A 390 -34.15 9.63 -24.15
C GLU A 390 -35.60 9.76 -23.70
N ASP A 391 -36.49 10.06 -24.64
CA ASP A 391 -37.91 9.84 -24.52
C ASP A 391 -38.32 8.58 -25.33
N GLU A 392 -39.58 8.33 -25.54
CA GLU A 392 -40.06 7.15 -26.26
C GLU A 392 -39.69 7.13 -27.76
N GLU A 393 -39.28 8.24 -28.35
CA GLU A 393 -38.99 8.34 -29.76
C GLU A 393 -37.55 8.68 -30.11
N LYS A 394 -36.82 9.36 -29.21
CA LYS A 394 -35.52 9.95 -29.55
C LYS A 394 -34.60 10.19 -28.37
N ILE A 395 -33.28 10.25 -28.64
CA ILE A 395 -32.26 10.60 -27.68
C ILE A 395 -32.14 12.12 -27.62
N LEU A 396 -32.33 12.66 -26.42
CA LEU A 396 -32.33 14.10 -26.11
C LEU A 396 -30.98 14.63 -25.58
N TRP A 397 -30.24 13.79 -24.90
CA TRP A 397 -28.98 14.19 -24.29
C TRP A 397 -28.00 13.04 -24.23
N CYS A 398 -26.78 13.26 -24.77
CA CYS A 398 -25.58 12.49 -24.45
C CYS A 398 -24.90 13.22 -23.30
N VAL A 399 -25.02 12.69 -22.11
CA VAL A 399 -24.70 13.38 -20.85
C VAL A 399 -23.28 13.93 -20.84
N GLY A 400 -23.14 15.21 -20.52
CA GLY A 400 -21.85 15.92 -20.47
C GLY A 400 -21.18 16.16 -21.83
N ILE A 401 -21.71 15.60 -22.93
CA ILE A 401 -21.09 15.66 -24.26
C ILE A 401 -21.91 16.53 -25.23
N LYS A 402 -23.18 16.18 -25.49
CA LYS A 402 -23.95 16.86 -26.53
C LYS A 402 -25.46 16.77 -26.26
N ILE A 403 -26.16 17.84 -26.59
CA ILE A 403 -27.62 17.97 -26.47
C ILE A 403 -28.25 17.86 -27.86
N SER A 404 -29.45 17.26 -27.97
CA SER A 404 -30.24 17.22 -29.18
C SER A 404 -30.96 18.52 -29.41
N THR A 405 -31.17 18.88 -30.72
CA THR A 405 -31.99 20.04 -31.11
C THR A 405 -33.47 19.78 -31.02
N GLU A 406 -33.91 18.52 -30.91
CA GLU A 406 -35.30 18.13 -31.16
C GLU A 406 -36.30 18.51 -30.08
N ALA A 407 -35.81 18.67 -28.83
CA ALA A 407 -36.68 19.04 -27.73
C ALA A 407 -36.12 20.20 -26.86
N ILE A 408 -35.13 20.93 -27.35
CA ILE A 408 -34.54 22.02 -26.58
C ILE A 408 -35.55 23.15 -26.37
N ALA A 409 -35.57 23.70 -25.15
CA ALA A 409 -36.36 24.86 -24.81
C ALA A 409 -35.73 26.16 -25.36
N ASN A 410 -36.55 27.16 -25.68
CA ASN A 410 -36.16 28.49 -26.08
C ASN A 410 -36.99 29.53 -25.34
N ASP A 411 -36.76 30.82 -25.57
CA ASP A 411 -37.42 31.92 -24.87
C ASP A 411 -38.96 31.97 -25.08
N ASN A 412 -39.47 31.28 -26.09
CA ASN A 412 -40.90 31.17 -26.38
C ASN A 412 -41.53 29.88 -25.84
N THR A 413 -40.80 29.09 -25.08
CA THR A 413 -41.30 27.85 -24.51
C THR A 413 -42.18 28.14 -23.29
N GLU A 414 -43.43 27.72 -23.34
CA GLU A 414 -44.42 27.98 -22.28
C GLU A 414 -44.12 27.19 -20.99
N LYS A 415 -43.62 25.95 -21.12
CA LYS A 415 -43.31 25.08 -19.98
C LYS A 415 -41.99 24.38 -20.19
N ILE A 416 -41.03 24.71 -19.37
CA ILE A 416 -39.65 24.21 -19.47
C ILE A 416 -39.44 23.09 -18.46
N ILE A 417 -38.86 22.00 -18.93
CA ILE A 417 -38.44 20.89 -18.10
C ILE A 417 -36.90 20.95 -17.97
N LYS A 418 -36.45 21.20 -16.76
CA LYS A 418 -35.03 21.13 -16.38
C LYS A 418 -34.69 19.71 -15.96
N VAL A 419 -33.69 19.09 -16.58
CA VAL A 419 -33.24 17.72 -16.30
C VAL A 419 -31.77 17.75 -15.87
N SER A 420 -31.51 17.16 -14.74
CA SER A 420 -30.17 16.94 -14.20
C SER A 420 -30.05 15.51 -13.64
N LEU A 421 -28.82 15.07 -13.37
CA LEU A 421 -28.54 13.78 -12.74
C LEU A 421 -28.48 13.93 -11.21
N ILE A 422 -28.95 12.88 -10.49
CA ILE A 422 -28.82 12.75 -9.03
C ILE A 422 -27.99 11.52 -8.72
#